data_2da9626707543f6f78321f3ce6ba29a5
#
_entry.id   2da9626707543f6f78321f3ce6ba29a5
#
_cell.length_a   1.000
_cell.length_b   1.000
_cell.length_c   1.000
_cell.angle_alpha   90.00
_cell.angle_beta   90.00
_cell.angle_gamma   90.00
#
_symmetry.space_group_name_H-M   'P 1'
#
loop_
_entity.id
_entity.type
_entity.pdbx_description
1 polymer ?
#
loop_
_entity_poly.entity_id
_entity_poly.type
_entity_poly.pdbx_seq_one_letter_code
_entity_poly.pdbx_strand_id
1 'polypeptide(L)'
;MRLRRKPWIEEAIKEYEGLLYLDEPTTLKGKWRHIFPKENQPLHVEFGTGKGQFISRMADLHRDVNYIGMEVQEGVIYYAAKKTAAIEPPLDNVHLILGDVNHIEDIFAPGEVDMIYSVSYTHLTLPTTERV
;
A
#
# COMPACT_ATOMS: atom_id res chain seq x y z
N MET A 1 -16.22 15.03 -6.34
CA MET A 1 -15.84 15.04 -7.74
C MET A 1 -15.13 13.76 -8.11
N ARG A 2 -15.51 13.21 -9.22
CA ARG A 2 -14.93 11.95 -9.66
C ARG A 2 -13.79 12.19 -10.62
N LEU A 3 -12.67 11.51 -10.41
CA LEU A 3 -11.54 11.61 -11.32
C LEU A 3 -11.90 10.98 -12.65
N ARG A 4 -11.44 11.62 -13.72
CA ARG A 4 -11.63 11.07 -15.04
C ARG A 4 -10.71 9.84 -15.19
N ARG A 5 -11.29 8.77 -15.67
CA ARG A 5 -10.54 7.57 -15.96
C ARG A 5 -9.65 7.78 -17.18
N LYS A 6 -8.43 7.30 -17.10
CA LYS A 6 -7.46 7.39 -18.20
C LYS A 6 -7.23 5.99 -18.75
N PRO A 7 -7.73 5.69 -19.96
CA PRO A 7 -7.61 4.33 -20.51
C PRO A 7 -6.18 3.79 -20.56
N TRP A 8 -5.20 4.65 -20.83
CA TRP A 8 -3.82 4.20 -20.92
C TRP A 8 -3.27 3.67 -19.59
N ILE A 9 -3.86 4.11 -18.47
CA ILE A 9 -3.41 3.64 -17.16
C ILE A 9 -3.78 2.19 -16.95
N GLU A 10 -4.90 1.74 -17.48
CA GLU A 10 -5.30 0.35 -17.35
C GLU A 10 -4.25 -0.61 -17.93
N GLU A 11 -3.59 -0.20 -19.00
CA GLU A 11 -2.52 -1.00 -19.59
C GLU A 11 -1.20 -0.79 -18.86
N ALA A 12 -0.85 0.46 -18.61
CA ALA A 12 0.43 0.79 -18.01
C ALA A 12 0.59 0.22 -16.60
N ILE A 13 -0.51 0.13 -15.86
CA ILE A 13 -0.48 -0.33 -14.46
C ILE A 13 -0.08 -1.80 -14.36
N LYS A 14 -0.30 -2.58 -15.43
CA LYS A 14 0.06 -4.00 -15.46
C LYS A 14 1.55 -4.23 -15.37
N GLU A 15 2.33 -3.22 -15.70
CA GLU A 15 3.78 -3.26 -15.61
C GLU A 15 4.25 -3.46 -14.16
N TYR A 16 3.38 -3.15 -13.21
CA TYR A 16 3.72 -3.21 -11.79
C TYR A 16 3.15 -4.44 -11.08
N GLU A 17 2.83 -5.50 -11.82
CA GLU A 17 2.45 -6.77 -11.21
C GLU A 17 3.57 -7.22 -10.29
N GLY A 18 3.20 -7.77 -9.14
CA GLY A 18 4.19 -8.16 -8.15
C GLY A 18 4.44 -7.08 -7.11
N LEU A 19 4.35 -5.81 -7.51
CA LEU A 19 4.39 -4.70 -6.57
C LEU A 19 2.97 -4.29 -6.18
N LEU A 20 2.08 -4.24 -7.16
CA LEU A 20 0.73 -3.71 -7.01
C LEU A 20 -0.31 -4.81 -7.25
N TYR A 21 -1.21 -4.96 -6.29
CA TYR A 21 -2.36 -5.86 -6.39
C TYR A 21 -3.57 -5.07 -6.85
N LEU A 22 -4.12 -5.43 -8.01
CA LEU A 22 -5.23 -4.70 -8.63
C LEU A 22 -6.60 -5.12 -8.10
N ASP A 23 -6.70 -6.34 -7.62
CA ASP A 23 -7.92 -6.82 -6.98
C ASP A 23 -7.65 -6.91 -5.49
N GLU A 24 -8.70 -6.77 -4.69
CA GLU A 24 -8.53 -6.89 -3.25
C GLU A 24 -8.19 -8.35 -2.94
N PRO A 25 -6.95 -8.63 -2.53
CA PRO A 25 -6.49 -10.02 -2.44
C PRO A 25 -6.90 -10.66 -1.13
N THR A 26 -8.15 -11.04 -1.03
CA THR A 26 -8.71 -11.65 0.18
C THR A 26 -8.08 -13.01 0.48
N THR A 27 -7.50 -13.66 -0.53
CA THR A 27 -6.83 -14.94 -0.35
C THR A 27 -5.53 -14.82 0.42
N LEU A 28 -5.00 -13.60 0.54
CA LEU A 28 -3.78 -13.37 1.29
C LEU A 28 -4.05 -12.99 2.75
N LYS A 29 -5.31 -12.91 3.15
CA LYS A 29 -5.67 -12.62 4.53
C LYS A 29 -4.98 -13.59 5.48
N GLY A 30 -4.24 -13.05 6.43
CA GLY A 30 -3.46 -13.86 7.36
C GLY A 30 -2.13 -14.35 6.82
N LYS A 31 -1.82 -14.08 5.55
CA LYS A 31 -0.63 -14.59 4.88
C LYS A 31 0.24 -13.51 4.28
N TRP A 32 -0.02 -12.24 4.60
CA TRP A 32 0.70 -11.13 3.99
C TRP A 32 2.21 -11.17 4.23
N ARG A 33 2.64 -11.74 5.35
CA ARG A 33 4.08 -11.82 5.64
C ARG A 33 4.82 -12.60 4.56
N HIS A 34 4.16 -13.57 3.95
CA HIS A 34 4.80 -14.48 2.99
C HIS A 34 5.11 -13.84 1.65
N ILE A 35 4.57 -12.67 1.35
CA ILE A 35 4.87 -12.01 0.08
C ILE A 35 6.16 -11.15 0.17
N PHE A 36 6.71 -11.00 1.36
CA PHE A 36 7.93 -10.22 1.56
C PHE A 36 9.11 -11.15 1.74
N PRO A 37 10.29 -10.80 1.18
CA PRO A 37 11.50 -11.61 1.40
C PRO A 37 11.84 -11.78 2.88
N LYS A 38 11.64 -10.72 3.68
CA LYS A 38 11.93 -10.77 5.11
C LYS A 38 10.62 -10.83 5.88
N GLU A 39 10.13 -12.05 6.05
CA GLU A 39 8.79 -12.27 6.61
C GLU A 39 8.62 -11.85 8.06
N ASN A 40 9.70 -11.83 8.82
CA ASN A 40 9.63 -11.56 10.27
C ASN A 40 9.63 -10.06 10.61
N GLN A 41 9.75 -9.20 9.61
CA GLN A 41 9.70 -7.76 9.86
C GLN A 41 8.30 -7.32 10.22
N PRO A 42 8.15 -6.24 11.01
CA PRO A 42 6.82 -5.68 11.29
C PRO A 42 6.11 -5.29 10.01
N LEU A 43 4.79 -5.37 10.00
CA LEU A 43 3.97 -4.98 8.87
C LEU A 43 3.22 -3.70 9.19
N HIS A 44 3.51 -2.65 8.43
CA HIS A 44 2.86 -1.35 8.55
C HIS A 44 2.02 -1.09 7.32
N VAL A 45 0.83 -0.56 7.50
CA VAL A 45 -0.11 -0.31 6.39
C VAL A 45 -0.51 1.15 6.39
N GLU A 46 -0.50 1.77 5.21
CA GLU A 46 -0.99 3.13 5.03
C GLU A 46 -2.32 3.08 4.28
N PHE A 47 -3.33 3.76 4.81
CA PHE A 47 -4.61 3.94 4.14
C PHE A 47 -4.59 5.25 3.38
N GLY A 48 -5.08 5.21 2.13
CA GLY A 48 -5.07 6.39 1.29
C GLY A 48 -3.67 6.79 0.88
N THR A 49 -2.93 5.84 0.35
CA THR A 49 -1.51 6.04 0.05
C THR A 49 -1.27 7.11 -1.02
N GLY A 50 -2.31 7.48 -1.78
CA GLY A 50 -2.22 8.53 -2.78
C GLY A 50 -1.17 8.22 -3.84
N LYS A 51 -0.34 9.20 -4.13
CA LYS A 51 0.72 9.04 -5.13
C LYS A 51 2.01 8.45 -4.55
N GLY A 52 1.94 7.96 -3.32
CA GLY A 52 3.02 7.16 -2.75
C GLY A 52 4.18 7.94 -2.13
N GLN A 53 4.01 9.23 -1.89
CA GLN A 53 5.08 10.05 -1.33
C GLN A 53 5.51 9.55 0.05
N PHE A 54 4.54 9.32 0.93
CA PHE A 54 4.83 8.87 2.28
C PHE A 54 5.37 7.45 2.30
N ILE A 55 4.67 6.53 1.63
CA ILE A 55 5.02 5.12 1.72
C ILE A 55 6.37 4.81 1.07
N SER A 56 6.67 5.43 -0.07
CA SER A 56 7.95 5.19 -0.72
C SER A 56 9.10 5.70 0.14
N ARG A 57 8.90 6.84 0.79
CA ARG A 57 9.91 7.40 1.66
C ARG A 57 10.12 6.57 2.91
N MET A 58 9.03 6.13 3.53
CA MET A 58 9.11 5.30 4.73
C MET A 58 9.79 3.96 4.44
N ALA A 59 9.42 3.33 3.33
CA ALA A 59 10.02 2.06 2.97
C ALA A 59 11.51 2.20 2.69
N ASP A 60 11.91 3.30 2.08
CA ASP A 60 13.32 3.55 1.80
C ASP A 60 14.12 3.82 3.08
N LEU A 61 13.55 4.61 3.99
CA LEU A 61 14.21 4.94 5.25
C LEU A 61 14.24 3.77 6.24
N HIS A 62 13.25 2.90 6.17
CA HIS A 62 13.09 1.80 7.13
C HIS A 62 12.97 0.47 6.40
N ARG A 63 14.08 0.01 5.86
CA ARG A 63 14.08 -1.25 5.10
C ARG A 63 13.92 -2.48 6.00
N ASP A 64 13.91 -2.28 7.31
CA ASP A 64 13.66 -3.31 8.31
C ASP A 64 12.17 -3.41 8.69
N VAL A 65 11.30 -2.71 7.97
CA VAL A 65 9.86 -2.76 8.17
C VAL A 65 9.20 -3.06 6.81
N ASN A 66 8.18 -3.90 6.80
CA ASN A 66 7.41 -4.18 5.59
C ASN A 66 6.22 -3.24 5.52
N TYR A 67 5.96 -2.70 4.34
CA TYR A 67 4.91 -1.70 4.13
C TYR A 67 3.92 -2.15 3.08
N ILE A 68 2.64 -1.85 3.32
CA ILE A 68 1.58 -1.99 2.33
C ILE A 68 0.81 -0.68 2.28
N GLY A 69 0.65 -0.13 1.07
CA GLY A 69 -0.15 1.06 0.86
C GLY A 69 -1.44 0.71 0.14
N MET A 70 -2.57 1.25 0.61
CA MET A 70 -3.86 1.04 -0.01
C MET A 70 -4.39 2.34 -0.58
N GLU A 71 -4.94 2.27 -1.77
CA GLU A 71 -5.55 3.40 -2.44
C GLU A 71 -6.70 2.89 -3.30
N VAL A 72 -7.83 3.62 -3.29
CA VAL A 72 -9.03 3.17 -4.00
C VAL A 72 -9.06 3.67 -5.45
N GLN A 73 -8.29 4.69 -5.78
CA GLN A 73 -8.31 5.29 -7.10
C GLN A 73 -7.18 4.76 -7.98
N GLU A 74 -7.57 4.07 -9.05
CA GLU A 74 -6.61 3.47 -9.98
C GLU A 74 -5.63 4.49 -10.55
N GLY A 75 -6.15 5.64 -10.98
CA GLY A 75 -5.32 6.69 -11.58
C GLY A 75 -4.31 7.29 -10.61
N VAL A 76 -4.57 7.16 -9.32
CA VAL A 76 -3.69 7.69 -8.29
C VAL A 76 -2.64 6.66 -7.89
N ILE A 77 -3.07 5.40 -7.65
CA ILE A 77 -2.15 4.37 -7.19
C ILE A 77 -1.12 4.01 -8.26
N TYR A 78 -1.46 4.22 -9.53
CA TYR A 78 -0.49 4.03 -10.60
C TYR A 78 0.77 4.87 -10.35
N TYR A 79 0.59 6.13 -9.95
CA TYR A 79 1.73 7.00 -9.68
C TYR A 79 2.49 6.58 -8.42
N ALA A 80 1.78 6.00 -7.46
CA ALA A 80 2.44 5.45 -6.28
C ALA A 80 3.34 4.28 -6.66
N ALA A 81 2.86 3.40 -7.54
CA ALA A 81 3.66 2.28 -8.03
C ALA A 81 4.88 2.77 -8.79
N LYS A 82 4.68 3.75 -9.67
CA LYS A 82 5.77 4.32 -10.46
C LYS A 82 6.85 4.93 -9.56
N LYS A 83 6.43 5.71 -8.57
CA LYS A 83 7.36 6.34 -7.64
C LYS A 83 8.12 5.30 -6.81
N THR A 84 7.41 4.31 -6.33
CA THR A 84 8.00 3.27 -5.47
C THR A 84 9.00 2.43 -6.26
N ALA A 85 8.65 2.07 -7.49
CA ALA A 85 9.51 1.25 -8.35
C ALA A 85 10.77 1.98 -8.79
N ALA A 86 10.77 3.31 -8.72
CA ALA A 86 11.92 4.12 -9.16
C ALA A 86 12.99 4.29 -8.07
N ILE A 87 12.72 3.86 -6.84
CA ILE A 87 13.67 4.01 -5.74
C ILE A 87 14.89 3.12 -5.96
N GLU A 88 16.08 3.67 -5.70
CA GLU A 88 17.34 2.94 -5.82
C GLU A 88 18.09 2.98 -4.49
N PRO A 89 18.62 1.84 -4.02
CA PRO A 89 18.44 0.51 -4.61
C PRO A 89 16.98 0.04 -4.49
N PRO A 90 16.55 -0.91 -5.34
CA PRO A 90 15.15 -1.33 -5.37
C PRO A 90 14.63 -1.76 -4.01
N LEU A 91 13.38 -1.38 -3.73
CA LEU A 91 12.73 -1.74 -2.47
C LEU A 91 12.16 -3.15 -2.58
N ASP A 92 12.37 -3.96 -1.54
CA ASP A 92 11.77 -5.29 -1.44
C ASP A 92 10.81 -5.40 -0.26
N ASN A 93 10.54 -4.27 0.40
CA ASN A 93 9.76 -4.23 1.63
C ASN A 93 8.46 -3.42 1.47
N VAL A 94 7.94 -3.30 0.26
CA VAL A 94 6.72 -2.53 0.03
C VAL A 94 5.87 -3.19 -1.05
N HIS A 95 4.55 -3.18 -0.83
CA HIS A 95 3.54 -3.57 -1.80
C HIS A 95 2.39 -2.59 -1.74
N LEU A 96 1.61 -2.54 -2.81
CA LEU A 96 0.46 -1.64 -2.92
C LEU A 96 -0.79 -2.44 -3.26
N ILE A 97 -1.93 -1.96 -2.76
CA ILE A 97 -3.23 -2.60 -3.01
C ILE A 97 -4.20 -1.56 -3.54
N LEU A 98 -4.77 -1.83 -4.71
CA LEU A 98 -5.90 -1.05 -5.21
C LEU A 98 -7.14 -1.61 -4.53
N GLY A 99 -7.61 -0.92 -3.50
CA GLY A 99 -8.72 -1.43 -2.71
C GLY A 99 -9.30 -0.39 -1.78
N ASP A 100 -10.44 -0.75 -1.20
CA ASP A 100 -11.22 0.11 -0.32
C ASP A 100 -10.92 -0.24 1.13
N VAL A 101 -10.56 0.76 1.92
CA VAL A 101 -10.27 0.58 3.35
C VAL A 101 -11.47 0.04 4.12
N ASN A 102 -12.68 0.26 3.61
CA ASN A 102 -13.89 -0.30 4.22
C ASN A 102 -13.93 -1.83 4.16
N HIS A 103 -13.11 -2.43 3.30
CA HIS A 103 -13.02 -3.88 3.15
C HIS A 103 -11.83 -4.48 3.90
N ILE A 104 -11.25 -3.72 4.82
CA ILE A 104 -10.00 -4.13 5.46
C ILE A 104 -10.11 -5.47 6.18
N GLU A 105 -11.29 -5.78 6.72
CA GLU A 105 -11.47 -7.04 7.44
C GLU A 105 -11.43 -8.26 6.53
N ASP A 106 -11.67 -8.06 5.23
CA ASP A 106 -11.57 -9.12 4.24
C ASP A 106 -10.15 -9.28 3.71
N ILE A 107 -9.32 -8.26 3.91
CA ILE A 107 -7.98 -8.21 3.36
C ILE A 107 -6.93 -8.63 4.40
N PHE A 108 -7.09 -8.19 5.63
CA PHE A 108 -6.15 -8.48 6.71
C PHE A 108 -6.83 -9.23 7.85
N ALA A 109 -6.12 -10.18 8.44
CA ALA A 109 -6.60 -10.90 9.62
C ALA A 109 -6.39 -10.04 10.88
N PRO A 110 -7.18 -10.28 11.94
CA PRO A 110 -6.95 -9.60 13.21
C PRO A 110 -5.52 -9.81 13.69
N GLY A 111 -4.86 -8.74 14.10
CA GLY A 111 -3.51 -8.81 14.62
C GLY A 111 -2.42 -8.97 13.57
N GLU A 112 -2.78 -9.01 12.29
CA GLU A 112 -1.79 -9.18 11.23
C GLU A 112 -0.97 -7.93 10.98
N VAL A 113 -1.58 -6.76 11.17
CA VAL A 113 -0.94 -5.46 10.92
C VAL A 113 -0.47 -4.88 12.23
N ASP A 114 0.79 -4.46 12.29
CA ASP A 114 1.38 -3.92 13.50
C ASP A 114 1.14 -2.42 13.67
N MET A 115 0.99 -1.69 12.58
CA MET A 115 0.81 -0.24 12.62
C MET A 115 0.03 0.24 11.42
N ILE A 116 -0.89 1.19 11.63
CA ILE A 116 -1.66 1.80 10.55
C ILE A 116 -1.38 3.30 10.51
N TYR A 117 -1.19 3.81 9.30
CA TYR A 117 -1.05 5.24 9.04
C TYR A 117 -2.21 5.70 8.17
N SER A 118 -2.83 6.83 8.51
CA SER A 118 -3.93 7.42 7.75
C SER A 118 -3.62 8.89 7.46
N VAL A 119 -2.48 9.13 6.84
CA VAL A 119 -2.00 10.51 6.65
C VAL A 119 -2.82 11.30 5.65
N SER A 120 -3.58 10.63 4.79
CA SER A 120 -4.44 11.32 3.83
C SER A 120 -5.60 12.05 4.50
N TYR A 121 -5.83 11.80 5.78
CA TYR A 121 -6.89 12.46 6.54
C TYR A 121 -6.29 13.45 7.54
N THR A 122 -5.36 14.25 7.07
CA THR A 122 -4.61 15.15 7.94
C THR A 122 -5.45 16.23 8.59
N HIS A 123 -6.63 16.51 8.06
CA HIS A 123 -7.55 17.48 8.67
C HIS A 123 -8.23 16.92 9.91
N LEU A 124 -8.12 15.65 10.15
CA LEU A 124 -8.65 15.03 11.36
C LEU A 124 -7.65 15.16 12.49
N THR A 125 -8.17 15.29 13.70
CA THR A 125 -7.31 15.43 14.88
C THR A 125 -6.87 14.09 15.45
N LEU A 126 -7.30 13.02 14.85
CA LEU A 126 -6.97 11.68 15.33
C LEU A 126 -5.51 11.34 15.09
N PRO A 127 -4.94 10.48 15.93
CA PRO A 127 -3.60 9.98 15.67
C PRO A 127 -3.55 9.33 14.29
N THR A 128 -2.44 9.51 13.59
CA THR A 128 -2.28 8.93 12.29
C THR A 128 -1.65 7.53 12.35
N THR A 129 -1.29 7.09 13.53
CA THR A 129 -0.73 5.75 13.72
C THR A 129 -1.49 5.05 14.82
N GLU A 130 -1.77 3.77 14.60
CA GLU A 130 -2.53 3.00 15.55
C GLU A 130 -2.16 1.53 15.40
N ARG A 131 -1.95 0.89 16.54
CA ARG A 131 -1.62 -0.53 16.54
C ARG A 131 -2.87 -1.37 16.35
N VAL A 132 -2.77 -2.37 15.51
CA VAL A 132 -3.93 -3.18 15.13
C VAL A 132 -3.78 -4.61 15.62
#